data_1ccde681d1dd90d00b1107e9b41afbfb
#
_entry.id   1ccde681d1dd90d00b1107e9b41afbfb
#
_cell.length_a   1.000
_cell.length_b   1.000
_cell.length_c   1.000
_cell.angle_alpha   90.00
_cell.angle_beta   90.00
_cell.angle_gamma   90.00
#
_symmetry.space_group_name_H-M   'P 1'
#
loop_
_entity.id
_entity.type
_entity.pdbx_description
1 polymer ?
#
loop_
_entity_poly.entity_id
_entity_poly.type
_entity_poly.pdbx_seq_one_letter_code
_entity_poly.pdbx_strand_id
1 'polypeptide(L)'
;MATNPRPWILKIKLTLTYPASTGRNFDELLRVIDSLQLTANYSVATPANWKDGEDVVIAPAIPDSDIPAKFPKGHTPIKPYLRLTPQPNK
;
A
#
# COMPACT_ATOMS: atom_id res chain seq x y z
N MET A 1 -0.37 -13.01 6.17
CA MET A 1 -1.43 -12.46 5.30
C MET A 1 -2.74 -12.40 6.07
N ALA A 2 -3.40 -11.28 6.01
CA ALA A 2 -4.72 -11.17 6.61
C ALA A 2 -5.72 -11.98 5.79
N THR A 3 -6.39 -12.92 6.42
CA THR A 3 -7.47 -13.67 5.77
C THR A 3 -8.80 -13.15 6.27
N ASN A 4 -9.79 -13.14 5.42
CA ASN A 4 -11.14 -12.82 5.81
C ASN A 4 -11.79 -14.11 6.34
N PRO A 5 -12.00 -14.25 7.68
CA PRO A 5 -12.58 -15.47 8.24
C PRO A 5 -14.05 -15.66 7.84
N ARG A 6 -14.65 -14.62 7.26
CA ARG A 6 -16.03 -14.64 6.80
C ARG A 6 -16.06 -14.27 5.34
N PRO A 7 -15.88 -15.23 4.42
CA PRO A 7 -15.71 -14.92 2.99
C PRO A 7 -16.94 -14.25 2.36
N TRP A 8 -18.10 -14.31 3.01
CA TRP A 8 -19.30 -13.62 2.52
C TRP A 8 -19.36 -12.14 2.91
N ILE A 9 -18.43 -11.65 3.76
CA ILE A 9 -18.39 -10.25 4.15
C ILE A 9 -17.50 -9.48 3.19
N LEU A 10 -18.08 -8.50 2.53
CA LEU A 10 -17.34 -7.58 1.66
C LEU A 10 -17.01 -6.32 2.43
N LYS A 11 -15.75 -5.88 2.30
CA LYS A 11 -15.31 -4.61 2.88
C LYS A 11 -15.06 -3.61 1.76
N ILE A 12 -15.73 -2.47 1.83
CA ILE A 12 -15.48 -1.37 0.89
C ILE A 12 -14.22 -0.65 1.34
N LYS A 13 -13.20 -0.61 0.48
CA LYS A 13 -11.93 0.05 0.76
C LYS A 13 -11.84 1.43 0.14
N LEU A 14 -12.57 1.66 -0.95
CA LEU A 14 -12.54 2.93 -1.66
C LEU A 14 -13.81 3.05 -2.47
N THR A 15 -14.30 4.28 -2.55
CA THR A 15 -15.38 4.63 -3.47
C THR A 15 -14.98 5.87 -4.25
N LEU A 16 -15.37 5.94 -5.52
CA LEU A 16 -15.12 7.10 -6.37
C LEU A 16 -16.44 7.53 -6.99
N THR A 17 -16.81 8.76 -6.73
CA THR A 17 -18.04 9.34 -7.30
C THR A 17 -17.65 10.50 -8.20
N TYR A 18 -18.03 10.41 -9.47
CA TYR A 18 -17.70 11.42 -10.48
C TYR A 18 -18.98 11.98 -11.06
N PRO A 19 -19.06 13.30 -11.33
CA PRO A 19 -20.14 13.83 -12.12
C PRO A 19 -20.05 13.33 -13.56
N ALA A 20 -21.17 13.31 -14.27
CA ALA A 20 -21.19 12.83 -15.65
C ALA A 20 -20.28 13.65 -16.58
N SER A 21 -19.99 14.90 -16.19
CA SER A 21 -19.14 15.80 -16.98
C SER A 21 -17.65 15.45 -16.88
N THR A 22 -17.26 14.59 -15.96
CA THR A 22 -15.85 14.23 -15.73
C THR A 22 -15.63 12.75 -16.01
N GLY A 23 -14.84 12.47 -17.05
CA GLY A 23 -14.46 11.10 -17.38
C GLY A 23 -13.51 10.53 -16.35
N ARG A 24 -13.55 9.20 -16.18
CA ARG A 24 -12.65 8.51 -15.26
C ARG A 24 -11.27 8.39 -15.86
N ASN A 25 -10.28 8.27 -14.98
CA ASN A 25 -8.91 7.97 -15.36
C ASN A 25 -8.63 6.50 -14.98
N PHE A 26 -8.59 5.63 -15.99
CA PHE A 26 -8.40 4.20 -15.74
C PHE A 26 -7.01 3.87 -15.22
N ASP A 27 -5.99 4.64 -15.58
CA ASP A 27 -4.66 4.46 -15.01
C ASP A 27 -4.67 4.67 -13.51
N GLU A 28 -5.43 5.66 -13.04
CA GLU A 28 -5.58 5.89 -11.61
C GLU A 28 -6.34 4.75 -10.92
N LEU A 29 -7.36 4.20 -11.59
CA LEU A 29 -8.09 3.06 -11.03
C LEU A 29 -7.17 1.86 -10.86
N LEU A 30 -6.33 1.57 -11.85
CA LEU A 30 -5.36 0.48 -11.76
C LEU A 30 -4.31 0.74 -10.69
N ARG A 31 -3.81 1.98 -10.59
CA ARG A 31 -2.85 2.36 -9.57
C ARG A 31 -3.42 2.13 -8.17
N VAL A 32 -4.66 2.50 -7.94
CA VAL A 32 -5.33 2.34 -6.65
C VAL A 32 -5.52 0.85 -6.33
N ILE A 33 -5.91 0.03 -7.31
CA ILE A 33 -6.05 -1.41 -7.09
C ILE A 33 -4.71 -2.01 -6.68
N ASP A 34 -3.63 -1.67 -7.38
CA ASP A 34 -2.30 -2.14 -7.03
C ASP A 34 -1.92 -1.74 -5.61
N SER A 35 -2.21 -0.50 -5.22
CA SER A 35 -1.95 0.01 -3.88
C SER A 35 -2.75 -0.75 -2.82
N LEU A 36 -4.06 -0.93 -3.05
CA LEU A 36 -4.92 -1.60 -2.08
C LEU A 36 -4.51 -3.05 -1.87
N GLN A 37 -4.16 -3.76 -2.93
CA GLN A 37 -3.70 -5.14 -2.82
C GLN A 37 -2.36 -5.24 -2.10
N LEU A 38 -1.44 -4.33 -2.41
CA LEU A 38 -0.13 -4.30 -1.75
C LEU A 38 -0.28 -4.02 -0.25
N THR A 39 -1.04 -3.00 0.11
CA THR A 39 -1.19 -2.60 1.50
C THR A 39 -2.02 -3.59 2.32
N ALA A 40 -2.88 -4.39 1.66
CA ALA A 40 -3.62 -5.45 2.35
C ALA A 40 -2.73 -6.64 2.73
N ASN A 41 -1.67 -6.89 1.97
CA ASN A 41 -0.82 -8.06 2.15
C ASN A 41 0.50 -7.77 2.86
N TYR A 42 0.91 -6.51 2.89
CA TYR A 42 2.17 -6.09 3.50
C TYR A 42 1.91 -4.90 4.42
N SER A 43 2.75 -4.76 5.43
CA SER A 43 2.61 -3.67 6.40
C SER A 43 3.27 -2.40 5.87
N VAL A 44 2.75 -1.89 4.76
CA VAL A 44 3.27 -0.70 4.09
C VAL A 44 2.11 0.22 3.70
N ALA A 45 2.46 1.46 3.40
CA ALA A 45 1.56 2.45 2.83
C ALA A 45 2.17 3.02 1.56
N THR A 46 1.35 3.32 0.57
CA THR A 46 1.84 3.95 -0.66
C THR A 46 1.83 5.46 -0.50
N PRO A 47 2.94 6.15 -0.86
CA PRO A 47 2.95 7.60 -0.78
C PRO A 47 2.12 8.25 -1.89
N ALA A 48 1.91 9.56 -1.77
CA ALA A 48 1.23 10.31 -2.80
C ALA A 48 1.91 10.10 -4.16
N ASN A 49 1.11 9.94 -5.20
CA ASN A 49 1.57 9.76 -6.57
C ASN A 49 2.39 8.47 -6.80
N TRP A 50 2.37 7.55 -5.86
CA TRP A 50 3.06 6.28 -6.00
C TRP A 50 2.57 5.52 -7.23
N LYS A 51 3.51 4.87 -7.92
CA LYS A 51 3.22 3.95 -9.03
C LYS A 51 3.81 2.58 -8.71
N ASP A 52 3.18 1.54 -9.25
CA ASP A 52 3.63 0.16 -9.04
C ASP A 52 5.12 0.03 -9.42
N GLY A 53 5.91 -0.50 -8.51
CA GLY A 53 7.35 -0.64 -8.65
C GLY A 53 8.17 0.38 -7.87
N GLU A 54 7.55 1.47 -7.40
CA GLU A 54 8.24 2.49 -6.63
C GLU A 54 8.29 2.14 -5.14
N ASP A 55 9.19 2.84 -4.40
CA ASP A 55 9.34 2.62 -2.97
C ASP A 55 8.05 2.95 -2.22
N VAL A 56 7.86 2.28 -1.10
CA VAL A 56 6.69 2.46 -0.23
C VAL A 56 7.15 2.80 1.17
N VAL A 57 6.21 3.27 1.99
CA VAL A 57 6.44 3.66 3.38
C VAL A 57 6.13 2.47 4.27
N ILE A 58 7.05 2.13 5.17
CA ILE A 58 6.81 1.10 6.18
C ILE A 58 5.79 1.63 7.17
N ALA A 59 4.79 0.81 7.50
CA ALA A 59 3.74 1.22 8.43
C ALA A 59 4.36 1.65 9.78
N PRO A 60 3.91 2.78 10.37
CA PRO A 60 4.50 3.29 11.61
C PRO A 60 4.40 2.30 12.78
N ALA A 61 3.43 1.39 12.75
CA ALA A 61 3.26 0.39 13.80
C ALA A 61 4.35 -0.67 13.81
N ILE A 62 5.14 -0.78 12.74
CA ILE A 62 6.22 -1.77 12.67
C ILE A 62 7.45 -1.20 13.40
N PRO A 63 7.92 -1.84 14.49
CA PRO A 63 9.12 -1.37 15.18
C PRO A 63 10.36 -1.62 14.33
N ASP A 64 11.39 -0.78 14.54
CA ASP A 64 12.64 -0.88 13.77
C ASP A 64 13.27 -2.27 13.88
N SER A 65 13.13 -2.91 15.04
CA SER A 65 13.71 -4.24 15.28
C SER A 65 13.09 -5.32 14.37
N ASP A 66 11.86 -5.12 13.90
CA ASP A 66 11.17 -6.10 13.06
C ASP A 66 11.40 -5.86 11.58
N ILE A 67 11.93 -4.70 11.18
CA ILE A 67 12.08 -4.34 9.78
C ILE A 67 12.94 -5.32 8.98
N PRO A 68 14.14 -5.74 9.47
CA PRO A 68 14.96 -6.68 8.68
C PRO A 68 14.25 -8.00 8.37
N ALA A 69 13.43 -8.49 9.29
CA ALA A 69 12.70 -9.74 9.08
C ALA A 69 11.57 -9.59 8.08
N LYS A 70 10.86 -8.47 8.13
CA LYS A 70 9.69 -8.20 7.27
C LYS A 70 10.08 -7.65 5.90
N PHE A 71 11.18 -6.91 5.84
CA PHE A 71 11.63 -6.22 4.63
C PHE A 71 13.10 -6.52 4.35
N PRO A 72 13.40 -7.77 3.92
CA PRO A 72 14.79 -8.19 3.73
C PRO A 72 15.53 -7.46 2.62
N LYS A 73 14.82 -6.74 1.76
CA LYS A 73 15.45 -5.93 0.71
C LYS A 73 16.07 -4.64 1.24
N GLY A 74 15.91 -4.38 2.55
CA GLY A 74 16.44 -3.19 3.16
C GLY A 74 15.44 -2.06 3.25
N HIS A 75 15.85 -0.98 3.89
CA HIS A 75 15.01 0.21 4.05
C HIS A 75 15.88 1.44 4.24
N THR A 76 15.29 2.61 3.98
CA THR A 76 15.97 3.89 4.16
C THR A 76 15.18 4.71 5.19
N PRO A 77 15.69 4.89 6.41
CA PRO A 77 15.02 5.74 7.39
C PRO A 77 15.27 7.21 7.04
N ILE A 78 14.19 7.95 6.81
CA ILE A 78 14.23 9.39 6.55
C ILE A 78 14.00 10.15 7.85
N LYS A 79 13.04 9.67 8.63
CA LYS A 79 12.71 10.13 9.97
C LYS A 79 12.41 8.90 10.82
N PRO A 80 12.42 9.00 12.16
CA PRO A 80 12.02 7.88 12.98
C PRO A 80 10.64 7.31 12.65
N TYR A 81 9.75 8.17 12.16
CA TYR A 81 8.39 7.80 11.77
C TYR A 81 8.21 7.65 10.27
N LEU A 82 9.27 7.83 9.47
CA LEU A 82 9.18 7.77 8.00
C LEU A 82 10.33 6.94 7.46
N ARG A 83 10.04 5.69 7.13
CA ARG A 83 11.01 4.72 6.64
C ARG A 83 10.53 4.17 5.32
N LEU A 84 11.37 4.26 4.29
CA LEU A 84 11.04 3.80 2.95
C LEU A 84 11.67 2.43 2.69
N THR A 85 11.01 1.62 1.91
CA THR A 85 11.53 0.31 1.49
C THR A 85 11.13 0.06 0.04
N PRO A 86 11.93 -0.71 -0.72
CA PRO A 86 11.49 -1.17 -2.02
C PRO A 86 10.18 -1.96 -1.91
N GLN A 87 9.39 -1.92 -2.97
CA GLN A 87 8.10 -2.61 -2.97
C GLN A 87 8.31 -4.09 -2.64
N PRO A 88 7.69 -4.61 -1.56
CA PRO A 88 8.04 -5.94 -1.05
C PRO A 88 7.64 -7.10 -1.98
N ASN A 89 6.68 -6.90 -2.88
CA ASN A 89 6.27 -7.95 -3.81
C ASN A 89 6.98 -7.88 -5.17
N LYS A 90 8.05 -7.08 -5.27
CA LYS A 90 8.82 -6.93 -6.51
C LYS A 90 10.32 -7.34 -6.36
#